data_fe68dafe7c9dcf2c88c4ea5e220d9905
#
_entry.id   fe68dafe7c9dcf2c88c4ea5e220d9905
#
_cell.length_a   1.000
_cell.length_b   1.000
_cell.length_c   1.000
_cell.angle_alpha   90.00
_cell.angle_beta   90.00
_cell.angle_gamma   90.00
#
_symmetry.space_group_name_H-M   'P 1'
#
loop_
_entity.id
_entity.type
_entity.pdbx_description
1 polymer ?
#
loop_
_entity_poly.entity_id
_entity_poly.type
_entity_poly.pdbx_seq_one_letter_code
_entity_poly.pdbx_strand_id
1 'polypeptide(L)'
;MKNEMLALLQDIYDEVEPMLGMGKVADYIPALATVNPRQFGISICDTNGQITSIGDASVPFSIQSISKVFNLVLAINHYGETMWERVGCEPSGLPFNSLVQLEYENGIPRNPFINAGALVVSDMVQSRFASPYIAMRDFVRRLSCNGDIVVNKVVAESEYEHRSRNAAMAYLMKAYGNFENEVEGVLRNYFHNCALEMSCEDLARSTSFLANAGFSTCANEQVLTPYQTKQVNALLATSGMYDEAGSFAFKVGLPGKSGVGGGIVAVVPGRFSICVFSPALNSVGNSQLGVAALTSLSERINWSIY
;
A
#
# COMPACT_ATOMS: atom_id res chain seq x y z
N MET A 1 22.20 10.05 -14.76
CA MET A 1 21.17 9.36 -13.97
C MET A 1 19.93 10.22 -13.72
N LYS A 2 19.98 11.36 -12.96
CA LYS A 2 18.75 12.14 -12.68
C LYS A 2 18.05 12.66 -13.94
N ASN A 3 18.79 13.24 -14.87
CA ASN A 3 18.24 13.77 -16.14
C ASN A 3 17.69 12.64 -17.04
N GLU A 4 18.32 11.49 -17.09
CA GLU A 4 17.85 10.33 -17.84
C GLU A 4 16.56 9.76 -17.24
N MET A 5 16.51 9.69 -15.90
CA MET A 5 15.29 9.25 -15.20
C MET A 5 14.14 10.25 -15.39
N LEU A 6 14.43 11.55 -15.36
CA LEU A 6 13.41 12.57 -15.62
C LEU A 6 12.88 12.49 -17.06
N ALA A 7 13.75 12.29 -18.05
CA ALA A 7 13.35 12.09 -19.45
C ALA A 7 12.48 10.84 -19.60
N LEU A 8 12.86 9.73 -18.95
CA LEU A 8 12.07 8.50 -18.93
C LEU A 8 10.66 8.72 -18.34
N LEU A 9 10.58 9.45 -17.21
CA LEU A 9 9.28 9.75 -16.61
C LEU A 9 8.44 10.67 -17.49
N GLN A 10 9.06 11.61 -18.21
CA GLN A 10 8.37 12.48 -19.17
C GLN A 10 7.78 11.67 -20.33
N ASP A 11 8.57 10.76 -20.91
CA ASP A 11 8.09 9.88 -21.99
C ASP A 11 6.89 9.03 -21.54
N ILE A 12 6.93 8.52 -20.29
CA ILE A 12 5.82 7.74 -19.71
C ILE A 12 4.59 8.64 -19.50
N TYR A 13 4.80 9.87 -19.01
CA TYR A 13 3.70 10.83 -18.82
C TYR A 13 3.02 11.14 -20.14
N ASP A 14 3.79 11.47 -21.20
CA ASP A 14 3.28 11.80 -22.52
C ASP A 14 2.50 10.63 -23.15
N GLU A 15 2.91 9.39 -22.86
CA GLU A 15 2.22 8.16 -23.31
C GLU A 15 0.87 7.97 -22.61
N VAL A 16 0.77 8.24 -21.30
CA VAL A 16 -0.45 8.02 -20.53
C VAL A 16 -1.38 9.24 -20.49
N GLU A 17 -0.90 10.44 -20.80
CA GLU A 17 -1.69 11.68 -20.76
C GLU A 17 -3.02 11.60 -21.54
N PRO A 18 -3.07 11.01 -22.77
CA PRO A 18 -4.33 10.86 -23.50
C PRO A 18 -5.39 10.02 -22.77
N MET A 19 -4.98 9.23 -21.80
CA MET A 19 -5.85 8.36 -21.00
C MET A 19 -6.36 9.03 -19.71
N LEU A 20 -5.99 10.29 -19.43
CA LEU A 20 -6.38 11.00 -18.21
C LEU A 20 -7.92 11.03 -18.02
N GLY A 21 -8.35 10.51 -16.87
CA GLY A 21 -9.77 10.39 -16.53
C GLY A 21 -10.43 9.10 -17.00
N MET A 22 -9.71 8.20 -17.67
CA MET A 22 -10.22 6.87 -18.01
C MET A 22 -10.27 5.99 -16.76
N GLY A 23 -11.43 5.39 -16.51
CA GLY A 23 -11.71 4.61 -15.31
C GLY A 23 -12.77 5.29 -14.44
N LYS A 24 -12.90 4.86 -13.18
CA LYS A 24 -13.88 5.38 -12.23
C LYS A 24 -13.23 5.64 -10.87
N VAL A 25 -13.44 6.82 -10.30
CA VAL A 25 -13.02 7.13 -8.92
C VAL A 25 -13.76 6.20 -7.94
N ALA A 26 -13.13 5.84 -6.81
CA ALA A 26 -13.80 5.06 -5.76
C ALA A 26 -15.00 5.85 -5.22
N ASP A 27 -16.22 5.39 -5.49
CA ASP A 27 -17.46 6.05 -5.10
C ASP A 27 -18.22 5.36 -3.96
N TYR A 28 -17.78 4.16 -3.56
CA TYR A 28 -18.35 3.44 -2.42
C TYR A 28 -17.91 4.03 -1.05
N ILE A 29 -16.92 4.93 -1.06
CA ILE A 29 -16.54 5.79 0.05
C ILE A 29 -16.82 7.23 -0.39
N PRO A 30 -17.91 7.86 0.08
CA PRO A 30 -18.35 9.18 -0.42
C PRO A 30 -17.27 10.26 -0.36
N ALA A 31 -16.40 10.22 0.65
CA ALA A 31 -15.30 11.19 0.80
C ALA A 31 -14.23 11.07 -0.31
N LEU A 32 -14.10 9.92 -0.98
CA LEU A 32 -13.17 9.73 -2.10
C LEU A 32 -13.80 10.08 -3.46
N ALA A 33 -15.13 10.09 -3.56
CA ALA A 33 -15.85 10.30 -4.81
C ALA A 33 -15.66 11.69 -5.43
N THR A 34 -15.16 12.66 -4.66
CA THR A 34 -14.98 14.06 -5.07
C THR A 34 -13.59 14.38 -5.64
N VAL A 35 -12.68 13.40 -5.68
CA VAL A 35 -11.31 13.59 -6.17
C VAL A 35 -11.33 13.82 -7.69
N ASN A 36 -10.51 14.76 -8.18
CA ASN A 36 -10.41 15.05 -9.61
C ASN A 36 -9.83 13.85 -10.39
N PRO A 37 -10.60 13.18 -11.27
CA PRO A 37 -10.16 11.97 -11.95
C PRO A 37 -9.03 12.19 -12.97
N ARG A 38 -8.70 13.43 -13.31
CA ARG A 38 -7.69 13.77 -14.31
C ARG A 38 -6.30 14.04 -13.71
N GLN A 39 -6.10 13.80 -12.42
CA GLN A 39 -4.79 13.90 -11.79
C GLN A 39 -3.90 12.72 -12.17
N PHE A 40 -2.62 13.00 -12.37
CA PHE A 40 -1.58 12.00 -12.56
C PHE A 40 -0.25 12.51 -12.00
N GLY A 41 0.39 11.71 -11.18
CA GLY A 41 1.72 11.97 -10.65
C GLY A 41 2.53 10.68 -10.57
N ILE A 42 3.83 10.79 -10.80
CA ILE A 42 4.78 9.68 -10.64
C ILE A 42 6.04 10.19 -9.97
N SER A 43 6.56 9.41 -9.02
CA SER A 43 7.79 9.71 -8.29
C SER A 43 8.62 8.46 -8.08
N ILE A 44 9.93 8.58 -8.30
CA ILE A 44 10.93 7.55 -8.03
C ILE A 44 11.86 8.04 -6.93
N CYS A 45 12.18 7.16 -5.97
CA CYS A 45 13.21 7.37 -4.97
C CYS A 45 14.28 6.29 -5.09
N ASP A 46 15.52 6.68 -5.43
CA ASP A 46 16.62 5.73 -5.52
C ASP A 46 17.15 5.32 -4.13
N THR A 47 18.04 4.33 -4.07
CA THR A 47 18.63 3.83 -2.82
C THR A 47 19.50 4.86 -2.10
N ASN A 48 19.88 5.97 -2.75
CA ASN A 48 20.58 7.09 -2.14
C ASN A 48 19.62 8.17 -1.58
N GLY A 49 18.29 7.98 -1.74
CA GLY A 49 17.27 8.92 -1.29
C GLY A 49 16.99 10.05 -2.28
N GLN A 50 17.53 9.99 -3.50
CA GLN A 50 17.27 11.00 -4.53
C GLN A 50 15.88 10.80 -5.13
N ILE A 51 15.07 11.87 -5.12
CA ILE A 51 13.73 11.90 -5.72
C ILE A 51 13.79 12.46 -7.15
N THR A 52 13.03 11.83 -8.03
CA THR A 52 12.71 12.33 -9.37
C THR A 52 11.22 12.17 -9.61
N SER A 53 10.54 13.27 -9.94
CA SER A 53 9.07 13.33 -9.98
C SER A 53 8.58 14.07 -11.20
N ILE A 54 7.34 13.77 -11.64
CA ILE A 54 6.63 14.49 -12.68
C ILE A 54 5.12 14.51 -12.42
N GLY A 55 4.42 15.48 -13.01
CA GLY A 55 2.98 15.66 -12.85
C GLY A 55 2.59 16.06 -11.42
N ASP A 56 1.44 15.60 -10.96
CA ASP A 56 0.86 15.90 -9.64
C ASP A 56 1.55 15.12 -8.50
N ALA A 57 2.84 14.81 -8.62
CA ALA A 57 3.55 13.92 -7.71
C ALA A 57 3.66 14.45 -6.27
N SER A 58 3.53 15.76 -6.05
CA SER A 58 3.53 16.40 -4.74
C SER A 58 2.13 16.58 -4.13
N VAL A 59 1.06 16.27 -4.89
CA VAL A 59 -0.31 16.39 -4.39
C VAL A 59 -0.62 15.25 -3.42
N PRO A 60 -1.04 15.55 -2.17
CA PRO A 60 -1.42 14.52 -1.21
C PRO A 60 -2.73 13.84 -1.59
N PHE A 61 -2.81 12.54 -1.36
CA PHE A 61 -4.02 11.73 -1.50
C PHE A 61 -4.13 10.70 -0.39
N SER A 62 -5.33 10.22 -0.12
CA SER A 62 -5.55 9.15 0.86
C SER A 62 -4.90 7.84 0.38
N ILE A 63 -3.93 7.31 1.14
CA ILE A 63 -3.12 6.16 0.73
C ILE A 63 -3.87 4.82 0.75
N GLN A 64 -5.00 4.78 1.47
CA GLN A 64 -5.87 3.61 1.53
C GLN A 64 -5.09 2.31 1.84
N SER A 65 -5.28 1.27 1.04
CA SER A 65 -4.64 -0.03 1.27
C SER A 65 -3.10 -0.04 1.14
N ILE A 66 -2.46 1.03 0.69
CA ILE A 66 -0.99 1.14 0.77
C ILE A 66 -0.53 1.17 2.23
N SER A 67 -1.36 1.69 3.15
CA SER A 67 -1.10 1.70 4.58
C SER A 67 -0.80 0.33 5.18
N LYS A 68 -1.33 -0.74 4.58
CA LYS A 68 -1.10 -2.13 5.01
C LYS A 68 0.38 -2.53 4.98
N VAL A 69 1.16 -1.95 4.07
CA VAL A 69 2.62 -2.19 3.99
C VAL A 69 3.31 -1.71 5.27
N PHE A 70 3.04 -0.49 5.67
CA PHE A 70 3.66 0.10 6.86
C PHE A 70 3.17 -0.55 8.15
N ASN A 71 1.87 -0.90 8.21
CA ASN A 71 1.30 -1.60 9.35
C ASN A 71 1.89 -3.00 9.52
N LEU A 72 2.12 -3.71 8.40
CA LEU A 72 2.83 -5.00 8.38
C LEU A 72 4.25 -4.86 8.92
N VAL A 73 4.99 -3.84 8.49
CA VAL A 73 6.36 -3.58 8.95
C VAL A 73 6.40 -3.32 10.46
N LEU A 74 5.46 -2.53 10.99
CA LEU A 74 5.32 -2.33 12.44
C LEU A 74 5.08 -3.65 13.17
N ALA A 75 4.21 -4.52 12.65
CA ALA A 75 3.97 -5.83 13.24
C ALA A 75 5.21 -6.73 13.19
N ILE A 76 5.90 -6.81 12.05
CA ILE A 76 7.14 -7.58 11.89
C ILE A 76 8.19 -7.15 12.92
N ASN A 77 8.36 -5.86 13.14
CA ASN A 77 9.35 -5.32 14.08
C ASN A 77 9.06 -5.69 15.55
N HIS A 78 7.80 -5.97 15.90
CA HIS A 78 7.41 -6.32 17.27
C HIS A 78 7.23 -7.81 17.51
N TYR A 79 6.81 -8.56 16.50
CA TYR A 79 6.45 -9.97 16.63
C TYR A 79 7.45 -10.92 15.94
N GLY A 80 8.24 -10.41 14.97
CA GLY A 80 9.12 -11.27 14.20
C GLY A 80 8.36 -12.43 13.55
N GLU A 81 8.91 -13.62 13.62
CA GLU A 81 8.31 -14.83 13.00
C GLU A 81 7.01 -15.29 13.65
N THR A 82 6.73 -14.92 14.91
CA THR A 82 5.51 -15.35 15.60
C THR A 82 4.24 -14.74 15.03
N MET A 83 4.35 -13.65 14.25
CA MET A 83 3.19 -13.08 13.58
C MET A 83 2.54 -14.03 12.57
N TRP A 84 3.34 -14.90 11.95
CA TRP A 84 2.86 -15.84 10.92
C TRP A 84 1.98 -16.98 11.47
N GLU A 85 1.86 -17.09 12.79
CA GLU A 85 0.88 -17.96 13.44
C GLU A 85 -0.55 -17.41 13.33
N ARG A 86 -0.69 -16.07 13.17
CA ARG A 86 -1.98 -15.37 13.13
C ARG A 86 -2.40 -14.91 11.72
N VAL A 87 -1.46 -14.81 10.80
CA VAL A 87 -1.69 -14.44 9.40
C VAL A 87 -0.74 -15.22 8.51
N GLY A 88 -1.26 -15.79 7.42
CA GLY A 88 -0.46 -16.56 6.48
C GLY A 88 0.33 -15.69 5.49
N CYS A 89 0.97 -16.35 4.51
CA CYS A 89 1.76 -15.72 3.46
C CYS A 89 1.35 -16.13 2.03
N GLU A 90 0.23 -16.86 1.91
CA GLU A 90 -0.23 -17.41 0.63
C GLU A 90 -1.15 -16.43 -0.11
N PRO A 91 -1.08 -16.35 -1.45
CA PRO A 91 -2.02 -15.54 -2.22
C PRO A 91 -3.47 -16.05 -2.03
N SER A 92 -4.43 -15.13 -2.11
CA SER A 92 -5.84 -15.49 -2.09
C SER A 92 -6.33 -15.81 -3.50
N GLY A 93 -7.04 -16.95 -3.65
CA GLY A 93 -7.77 -17.29 -4.88
C GLY A 93 -9.20 -16.73 -4.92
N LEU A 94 -9.62 -16.00 -3.87
CA LEU A 94 -10.94 -15.37 -3.73
C LEU A 94 -10.78 -13.85 -3.56
N PRO A 95 -11.85 -13.06 -3.77
CA PRO A 95 -11.83 -11.63 -3.58
C PRO A 95 -11.24 -11.23 -2.21
N PHE A 96 -10.47 -10.14 -2.18
CA PHE A 96 -9.72 -9.64 -1.01
C PHE A 96 -10.57 -9.36 0.25
N ASN A 97 -11.90 -9.39 0.12
CA ASN A 97 -12.87 -9.20 1.21
C ASN A 97 -13.82 -10.40 1.38
N SER A 98 -13.39 -11.62 1.00
CA SER A 98 -14.20 -12.84 1.11
C SER A 98 -14.29 -13.31 2.57
N LEU A 99 -15.53 -13.54 3.03
CA LEU A 99 -15.83 -14.18 4.33
C LEU A 99 -15.75 -15.71 4.25
N VAL A 100 -16.13 -16.27 3.11
CA VAL A 100 -16.20 -17.74 2.92
C VAL A 100 -14.81 -18.37 3.08
N GLN A 101 -13.78 -17.75 2.51
CA GLN A 101 -12.40 -18.24 2.64
C GLN A 101 -11.95 -18.22 4.11
N LEU A 102 -12.27 -17.14 4.83
CA LEU A 102 -11.88 -16.98 6.22
C LEU A 102 -12.48 -18.07 7.13
N GLU A 103 -13.68 -18.53 6.82
CA GLU A 103 -14.32 -19.64 7.54
C GLU A 103 -13.62 -20.98 7.26
N TYR A 104 -13.27 -21.28 6.01
CA TYR A 104 -12.47 -22.47 5.66
C TYR A 104 -11.08 -22.47 6.28
N GLU A 105 -10.48 -21.31 6.47
CA GLU A 105 -9.14 -21.12 7.06
C GLU A 105 -9.20 -20.96 8.61
N ASN A 106 -10.32 -21.30 9.23
CA ASN A 106 -10.52 -21.24 10.70
C ASN A 106 -10.16 -19.87 11.31
N GLY A 107 -10.50 -18.79 10.62
CA GLY A 107 -10.23 -17.43 11.06
C GLY A 107 -8.78 -16.96 10.89
N ILE A 108 -7.92 -17.72 10.22
CA ILE A 108 -6.53 -17.30 9.90
C ILE A 108 -6.48 -16.78 8.46
N PRO A 109 -6.29 -15.48 8.24
CA PRO A 109 -6.23 -14.91 6.89
C PRO A 109 -5.01 -15.40 6.12
N ARG A 110 -5.15 -15.63 4.80
CA ARG A 110 -4.07 -16.16 3.93
C ARG A 110 -2.86 -15.25 3.80
N ASN A 111 -3.04 -13.94 3.85
CA ASN A 111 -1.94 -12.97 3.78
C ASN A 111 -2.34 -11.62 4.41
N PRO A 112 -1.37 -10.73 4.73
CA PRO A 112 -1.63 -9.44 5.38
C PRO A 112 -2.23 -8.37 4.47
N PHE A 113 -2.39 -8.61 3.16
CA PHE A 113 -2.85 -7.61 2.20
C PHE A 113 -4.33 -7.76 1.81
N ILE A 114 -4.96 -8.91 2.04
CA ILE A 114 -6.43 -9.01 2.07
C ILE A 114 -6.96 -8.30 3.32
N ASN A 115 -8.22 -7.86 3.29
CA ASN A 115 -8.75 -7.05 4.39
C ASN A 115 -8.74 -7.79 5.74
N ALA A 116 -9.10 -9.07 5.77
CA ALA A 116 -9.05 -9.87 6.99
C ALA A 116 -7.64 -9.89 7.59
N GLY A 117 -6.60 -10.11 6.77
CA GLY A 117 -5.21 -10.11 7.22
C GLY A 117 -4.75 -8.74 7.73
N ALA A 118 -5.14 -7.67 7.03
CA ALA A 118 -4.82 -6.31 7.46
C ALA A 118 -5.46 -5.97 8.81
N LEU A 119 -6.66 -6.49 9.09
CA LEU A 119 -7.34 -6.32 10.38
C LEU A 119 -6.62 -7.08 11.50
N VAL A 120 -6.16 -8.32 11.26
CA VAL A 120 -5.34 -9.08 12.24
C VAL A 120 -4.03 -8.35 12.50
N VAL A 121 -3.34 -7.86 11.47
CA VAL A 121 -2.11 -7.07 11.64
C VAL A 121 -2.40 -5.78 12.44
N SER A 122 -3.54 -5.11 12.19
CA SER A 122 -3.95 -3.93 12.97
C SER A 122 -4.25 -4.27 14.42
N ASP A 123 -4.85 -5.41 14.69
CA ASP A 123 -5.08 -5.93 16.04
C ASP A 123 -3.75 -6.19 16.77
N MET A 124 -2.79 -6.81 16.09
CA MET A 124 -1.44 -7.04 16.62
C MET A 124 -0.72 -5.73 16.96
N VAL A 125 -0.78 -4.73 16.06
CA VAL A 125 -0.18 -3.41 16.29
C VAL A 125 -0.89 -2.71 17.45
N GLN A 126 -2.21 -2.84 17.58
CA GLN A 126 -2.96 -2.27 18.71
C GLN A 126 -2.52 -2.85 20.05
N SER A 127 -2.13 -4.11 20.12
CA SER A 127 -1.62 -4.73 21.36
C SER A 127 -0.24 -4.18 21.78
N ARG A 128 0.47 -3.43 20.91
CA ARG A 128 1.82 -2.93 21.16
C ARG A 128 1.93 -1.42 21.38
N PHE A 129 0.93 -0.66 20.92
CA PHE A 129 0.97 0.80 21.00
C PHE A 129 -0.26 1.34 21.71
N ALA A 130 -0.05 2.27 22.64
CA ALA A 130 -1.15 2.97 23.32
C ALA A 130 -2.00 3.81 22.35
N SER A 131 -1.40 4.29 21.25
CA SER A 131 -2.06 5.05 20.20
C SER A 131 -1.57 4.55 18.83
N PRO A 132 -2.12 3.43 18.31
CA PRO A 132 -1.62 2.77 17.11
C PRO A 132 -1.59 3.66 15.86
N TYR A 133 -2.63 4.46 15.64
CA TYR A 133 -2.69 5.37 14.47
C TYR A 133 -1.67 6.52 14.56
N ILE A 134 -1.31 6.97 15.77
CA ILE A 134 -0.25 7.95 15.99
C ILE A 134 1.10 7.31 15.68
N ALA A 135 1.34 6.09 16.20
CA ALA A 135 2.56 5.34 15.93
C ALA A 135 2.77 5.12 14.43
N MET A 136 1.70 4.76 13.71
CA MET A 136 1.71 4.60 12.25
C MET A 136 2.02 5.92 11.54
N ARG A 137 1.34 7.02 11.89
CA ARG A 137 1.58 8.35 11.31
C ARG A 137 3.04 8.78 11.52
N ASP A 138 3.53 8.67 12.74
CA ASP A 138 4.90 9.09 13.09
C ASP A 138 5.95 8.20 12.42
N PHE A 139 5.63 6.93 12.20
CA PHE A 139 6.45 6.00 11.43
C PHE A 139 6.58 6.44 9.96
N VAL A 140 5.47 6.72 9.26
CA VAL A 140 5.54 7.16 7.87
C VAL A 140 6.15 8.55 7.72
N ARG A 141 5.94 9.47 8.69
CA ARG A 141 6.61 10.78 8.75
C ARG A 141 8.13 10.63 8.80
N ARG A 142 8.62 9.72 9.64
CA ARG A 142 10.05 9.44 9.76
C ARG A 142 10.61 8.84 8.48
N LEU A 143 9.92 7.88 7.87
CA LEU A 143 10.37 7.23 6.64
C LEU A 143 10.32 8.14 5.40
N SER A 144 9.40 9.08 5.34
CA SER A 144 9.27 10.04 4.25
C SER A 144 10.08 11.33 4.45
N CYS A 145 10.63 11.56 5.65
CA CYS A 145 11.19 12.85 6.09
C CYS A 145 10.20 14.02 5.92
N ASN A 146 8.89 13.75 6.09
CA ASN A 146 7.82 14.74 6.01
C ASN A 146 6.98 14.73 7.29
N GLY A 147 7.16 15.75 8.13
CA GLY A 147 6.41 15.94 9.37
C GLY A 147 4.94 16.40 9.17
N ASP A 148 4.57 16.83 7.97
CA ASP A 148 3.26 17.42 7.68
C ASP A 148 2.19 16.38 7.29
N ILE A 149 2.56 15.11 7.16
CA ILE A 149 1.60 14.03 6.88
C ILE A 149 0.54 13.99 7.98
N VAL A 150 -0.72 14.01 7.59
CA VAL A 150 -1.90 14.02 8.47
C VAL A 150 -2.89 12.93 8.10
N VAL A 151 -3.79 12.65 9.04
CA VAL A 151 -4.97 11.81 8.77
C VAL A 151 -6.11 12.71 8.29
N ASN A 152 -6.70 12.40 7.16
CA ASN A 152 -7.94 13.01 6.72
C ASN A 152 -9.11 12.44 7.55
N LYS A 153 -9.59 13.24 8.51
CA LYS A 153 -10.65 12.79 9.43
C LYS A 153 -11.97 12.54 8.73
N VAL A 154 -12.26 13.26 7.64
CA VAL A 154 -13.50 13.08 6.87
C VAL A 154 -13.47 11.72 6.15
N VAL A 155 -12.33 11.36 5.55
CA VAL A 155 -12.15 10.05 4.93
C VAL A 155 -12.21 8.94 5.98
N ALA A 156 -11.53 9.10 7.12
CA ALA A 156 -11.53 8.10 8.18
C ALA A 156 -12.94 7.82 8.74
N GLU A 157 -13.75 8.86 8.95
CA GLU A 157 -15.13 8.71 9.42
C GLU A 157 -16.03 8.10 8.35
N SER A 158 -15.90 8.53 7.11
CA SER A 158 -16.64 7.95 5.98
C SER A 158 -16.36 6.45 5.81
N GLU A 159 -15.11 6.02 5.96
CA GLU A 159 -14.71 4.59 5.98
C GLU A 159 -15.34 3.85 7.16
N TYR A 160 -15.33 4.47 8.34
CA TYR A 160 -15.90 3.87 9.55
C TYR A 160 -17.40 3.69 9.44
N GLU A 161 -18.12 4.63 8.85
CA GLU A 161 -19.56 4.52 8.60
C GLU A 161 -19.90 3.34 7.66
N HIS A 162 -19.01 3.01 6.72
CA HIS A 162 -19.20 1.93 5.74
C HIS A 162 -18.51 0.61 6.15
N ARG A 163 -18.16 0.46 7.43
CA ARG A 163 -17.33 -0.64 7.97
C ARG A 163 -17.97 -2.03 8.03
N SER A 164 -19.25 -2.18 7.75
CA SER A 164 -20.02 -3.40 8.06
C SER A 164 -19.34 -4.70 7.61
N ARG A 165 -18.75 -4.71 6.40
CA ARG A 165 -18.07 -5.90 5.88
C ARG A 165 -16.76 -6.20 6.61
N ASN A 166 -15.96 -5.17 6.92
CA ASN A 166 -14.75 -5.31 7.72
C ASN A 166 -15.06 -5.73 9.16
N ALA A 167 -16.14 -5.20 9.76
CA ALA A 167 -16.60 -5.61 11.07
C ALA A 167 -17.02 -7.10 11.09
N ALA A 168 -17.75 -7.55 10.07
CA ALA A 168 -18.13 -8.97 9.95
C ALA A 168 -16.90 -9.90 9.92
N MET A 169 -15.85 -9.54 9.16
CA MET A 169 -14.59 -10.29 9.14
C MET A 169 -13.90 -10.28 10.51
N ALA A 170 -13.81 -9.13 11.16
CA ALA A 170 -13.16 -9.01 12.47
C ALA A 170 -13.89 -9.81 13.56
N TYR A 171 -15.22 -9.75 13.60
CA TYR A 171 -16.00 -10.56 14.56
C TYR A 171 -15.90 -12.06 14.27
N LEU A 172 -15.84 -12.48 13.00
CA LEU A 172 -15.62 -13.88 12.63
C LEU A 172 -14.24 -14.35 13.12
N MET A 173 -13.17 -13.59 12.88
CA MET A 173 -11.84 -13.91 13.39
C MET A 173 -11.77 -13.92 14.91
N LYS A 174 -12.51 -13.03 15.60
CA LYS A 174 -12.64 -13.02 17.06
C LYS A 174 -13.32 -14.29 17.57
N ALA A 175 -14.34 -14.78 16.88
CA ALA A 175 -15.01 -16.04 17.21
C ALA A 175 -14.09 -17.26 17.09
N TYR A 176 -13.14 -17.23 16.17
CA TYR A 176 -12.09 -18.26 16.03
C TYR A 176 -10.89 -18.05 16.98
N GLY A 177 -10.90 -16.99 17.80
CA GLY A 177 -9.80 -16.69 18.74
C GLY A 177 -8.59 -16.00 18.12
N ASN A 178 -8.67 -15.57 16.86
CA ASN A 178 -7.59 -14.86 16.15
C ASN A 178 -7.75 -13.32 16.17
N PHE A 179 -8.30 -12.78 17.28
CA PHE A 179 -8.46 -11.33 17.45
C PHE A 179 -8.49 -11.00 18.95
N GLU A 180 -7.53 -10.23 19.44
CA GLU A 180 -7.30 -10.02 20.88
C GLU A 180 -8.02 -8.78 21.42
N ASN A 181 -8.01 -7.68 20.64
CA ASN A 181 -8.54 -6.39 21.09
C ASN A 181 -10.03 -6.22 20.78
N GLU A 182 -10.59 -5.09 21.22
CA GLU A 182 -11.96 -4.72 20.89
C GLU A 182 -12.07 -4.33 19.41
N VAL A 183 -12.98 -5.00 18.69
CA VAL A 183 -13.13 -4.90 17.23
C VAL A 183 -13.31 -3.45 16.76
N GLU A 184 -14.18 -2.68 17.43
CA GLU A 184 -14.45 -1.29 17.03
C GLU A 184 -13.21 -0.39 17.18
N GLY A 185 -12.38 -0.63 18.19
CA GLY A 185 -11.10 0.07 18.39
C GLY A 185 -10.12 -0.21 17.26
N VAL A 186 -9.97 -1.48 16.88
CA VAL A 186 -9.10 -1.90 15.77
C VAL A 186 -9.58 -1.33 14.44
N LEU A 187 -10.89 -1.36 14.17
CA LEU A 187 -11.47 -0.78 12.96
C LEU A 187 -11.21 0.72 12.87
N ARG A 188 -11.37 1.47 13.96
CA ARG A 188 -11.06 2.91 13.97
C ARG A 188 -9.59 3.17 13.62
N ASN A 189 -8.66 2.45 14.24
CA ASN A 189 -7.23 2.56 13.94
C ASN A 189 -6.93 2.19 12.49
N TYR A 190 -7.51 1.11 11.98
CA TYR A 190 -7.34 0.68 10.60
C TYR A 190 -7.79 1.76 9.59
N PHE A 191 -8.96 2.37 9.79
CA PHE A 191 -9.45 3.42 8.90
C PHE A 191 -8.66 4.74 9.03
N HIS A 192 -8.15 5.07 10.21
CA HIS A 192 -7.21 6.19 10.35
C HIS A 192 -5.92 5.94 9.56
N ASN A 193 -5.41 4.72 9.53
CA ASN A 193 -4.24 4.36 8.72
C ASN A 193 -4.55 4.47 7.21
N CYS A 194 -5.73 4.00 6.77
CA CYS A 194 -6.19 4.15 5.38
C CYS A 194 -6.32 5.61 4.95
N ALA A 195 -6.75 6.48 5.87
CA ALA A 195 -7.01 7.89 5.64
C ALA A 195 -5.76 8.79 5.81
N LEU A 196 -4.56 8.24 5.96
CA LEU A 196 -3.33 9.04 5.88
C LEU A 196 -3.22 9.69 4.50
N GLU A 197 -2.88 10.99 4.47
CA GLU A 197 -2.64 11.73 3.24
C GLU A 197 -1.14 11.83 2.98
N MET A 198 -0.70 11.25 1.87
CA MET A 198 0.68 11.25 1.41
C MET A 198 0.73 11.52 -0.09
N SER A 199 1.79 12.16 -0.55
CA SER A 199 2.08 12.37 -1.97
C SER A 199 2.82 11.18 -2.58
N CYS A 200 2.98 11.14 -3.93
CA CYS A 200 3.85 10.17 -4.56
C CYS A 200 5.30 10.27 -4.07
N GLU A 201 5.78 11.49 -3.82
CA GLU A 201 7.12 11.71 -3.28
C GLU A 201 7.29 11.13 -1.89
N ASP A 202 6.31 11.33 -1.01
CA ASP A 202 6.30 10.75 0.34
C ASP A 202 6.29 9.23 0.29
N LEU A 203 5.43 8.65 -0.55
CA LEU A 203 5.30 7.20 -0.70
C LEU A 203 6.54 6.57 -1.33
N ALA A 204 7.10 7.16 -2.40
CA ALA A 204 8.33 6.67 -3.00
C ALA A 204 9.48 6.70 -1.98
N ARG A 205 9.61 7.79 -1.20
CA ARG A 205 10.64 7.90 -0.18
C ARG A 205 10.42 6.93 0.97
N SER A 206 9.20 6.86 1.51
CA SER A 206 8.89 6.02 2.67
C SER A 206 8.94 4.53 2.39
N THR A 207 8.86 4.10 1.12
CA THR A 207 8.99 2.69 0.72
C THR A 207 10.37 2.34 0.15
N SER A 208 11.30 3.30 0.04
CA SER A 208 12.63 3.09 -0.56
C SER A 208 13.48 2.05 0.21
N PHE A 209 13.24 1.86 1.51
CA PHE A 209 13.91 0.81 2.28
C PHE A 209 13.65 -0.60 1.71
N LEU A 210 12.49 -0.83 1.08
CA LEU A 210 12.17 -2.10 0.43
C LEU A 210 13.07 -2.38 -0.80
N ALA A 211 13.54 -1.31 -1.46
CA ALA A 211 14.53 -1.41 -2.52
C ALA A 211 15.97 -1.48 -2.00
N ASN A 212 16.21 -1.06 -0.76
CA ASN A 212 17.54 -0.90 -0.17
C ASN A 212 17.83 -1.90 0.96
N ALA A 213 17.46 -3.16 0.76
CA ALA A 213 17.68 -4.26 1.72
C ALA A 213 17.19 -3.93 3.16
N GLY A 214 16.14 -3.15 3.26
CA GLY A 214 15.51 -2.75 4.52
C GLY A 214 16.08 -1.49 5.17
N PHE A 215 17.09 -0.86 4.58
CA PHE A 215 17.69 0.38 5.12
C PHE A 215 16.99 1.62 4.53
N SER A 216 16.45 2.47 5.41
CA SER A 216 15.90 3.78 5.05
C SER A 216 17.00 4.84 5.05
N THR A 217 17.33 5.36 3.88
CA THR A 217 18.29 6.45 3.73
C THR A 217 17.78 7.75 4.36
N CYS A 218 16.47 8.01 4.26
CA CYS A 218 15.84 9.19 4.83
C CYS A 218 15.87 9.17 6.37
N ALA A 219 15.40 8.08 6.98
CA ALA A 219 15.39 7.93 8.44
C ALA A 219 16.77 7.56 9.00
N ASN A 220 17.72 7.18 8.15
CA ASN A 220 19.05 6.67 8.50
C ASN A 220 18.99 5.51 9.51
N GLU A 221 18.09 4.54 9.21
CA GLU A 221 17.89 3.37 10.09
C GLU A 221 17.62 2.08 9.29
N GLN A 222 17.96 0.94 9.88
CA GLN A 222 17.57 -0.38 9.39
C GLN A 222 16.13 -0.64 9.84
N VAL A 223 15.17 -0.49 8.94
CA VAL A 223 13.73 -0.65 9.18
C VAL A 223 13.36 -2.13 9.28
N LEU A 224 13.92 -2.95 8.40
CA LEU A 224 13.76 -4.40 8.34
C LEU A 224 15.13 -5.05 8.07
N THR A 225 15.34 -6.27 8.52
CA THR A 225 16.48 -7.05 8.06
C THR A 225 16.38 -7.34 6.55
N PRO A 226 17.48 -7.64 5.84
CA PRO A 226 17.40 -8.04 4.41
C PRO A 226 16.48 -9.24 4.17
N TYR A 227 16.42 -10.18 5.11
CA TYR A 227 15.53 -11.34 5.03
C TYR A 227 14.05 -10.93 5.14
N GLN A 228 13.68 -10.11 6.11
CA GLN A 228 12.31 -9.57 6.27
C GLN A 228 11.90 -8.70 5.07
N THR A 229 12.84 -7.93 4.52
CA THR A 229 12.60 -7.13 3.29
C THR A 229 12.25 -8.03 2.12
N LYS A 230 12.97 -9.15 1.95
CA LYS A 230 12.64 -10.16 0.94
C LYS A 230 11.24 -10.74 1.16
N GLN A 231 10.87 -11.06 2.41
CA GLN A 231 9.53 -11.58 2.74
C GLN A 231 8.43 -10.57 2.37
N VAL A 232 8.59 -9.30 2.74
CA VAL A 232 7.62 -8.24 2.38
C VAL A 232 7.52 -8.05 0.88
N ASN A 233 8.64 -8.01 0.14
CA ASN A 233 8.64 -7.90 -1.31
C ASN A 233 7.97 -9.11 -1.99
N ALA A 234 8.16 -10.33 -1.46
CA ALA A 234 7.48 -11.53 -1.95
C ALA A 234 5.95 -11.44 -1.76
N LEU A 235 5.49 -10.99 -0.59
CA LEU A 235 4.07 -10.75 -0.33
C LEU A 235 3.48 -9.67 -1.24
N LEU A 236 4.23 -8.59 -1.52
CA LEU A 236 3.83 -7.54 -2.46
C LEU A 236 3.67 -8.10 -3.88
N ALA A 237 4.59 -8.95 -4.33
CA ALA A 237 4.54 -9.55 -5.65
C ALA A 237 3.34 -10.51 -5.83
N THR A 238 2.99 -11.26 -4.77
CA THR A 238 1.94 -12.29 -4.85
C THR A 238 0.55 -11.83 -4.45
N SER A 239 0.43 -10.75 -3.66
CA SER A 239 -0.83 -10.38 -3.00
C SER A 239 -1.09 -8.87 -2.93
N GLY A 240 -0.21 -8.02 -3.50
CA GLY A 240 -0.30 -6.57 -3.33
C GLY A 240 -1.30 -5.87 -4.25
N MET A 241 -1.72 -6.49 -5.34
CA MET A 241 -2.51 -5.87 -6.42
C MET A 241 -3.95 -6.37 -6.49
N TYR A 242 -4.59 -6.59 -5.34
CA TYR A 242 -5.94 -7.16 -5.27
C TYR A 242 -6.05 -8.46 -6.10
N ASP A 243 -7.12 -8.58 -6.90
CA ASP A 243 -7.37 -9.77 -7.71
C ASP A 243 -6.54 -9.77 -9.03
N GLU A 244 -5.67 -8.78 -9.25
CA GLU A 244 -4.80 -8.65 -10.44
C GLU A 244 -3.31 -8.94 -10.16
N ALA A 245 -2.93 -9.53 -9.02
CA ALA A 245 -1.52 -9.77 -8.71
C ALA A 245 -0.79 -10.59 -9.79
N GLY A 246 -1.43 -11.61 -10.34
CA GLY A 246 -0.89 -12.41 -11.45
C GLY A 246 -0.74 -11.61 -12.75
N SER A 247 -1.77 -10.83 -13.13
CA SER A 247 -1.72 -9.98 -14.33
C SER A 247 -0.68 -8.86 -14.20
N PHE A 248 -0.54 -8.29 -13.01
CA PHE A 248 0.47 -7.26 -12.72
C PHE A 248 1.88 -7.86 -12.76
N ALA A 249 2.10 -9.04 -12.18
CA ALA A 249 3.36 -9.76 -12.28
C ALA A 249 3.74 -10.04 -13.74
N PHE A 250 2.76 -10.45 -14.58
CA PHE A 250 2.99 -10.73 -15.99
C PHE A 250 3.35 -9.48 -16.81
N LYS A 251 2.70 -8.33 -16.54
CA LYS A 251 2.89 -7.09 -17.32
C LYS A 251 4.02 -6.22 -16.79
N VAL A 252 4.15 -6.12 -15.47
CA VAL A 252 5.07 -5.19 -14.81
C VAL A 252 6.25 -5.91 -14.18
N GLY A 253 6.02 -7.09 -13.58
CA GLY A 253 7.08 -7.92 -13.02
C GLY A 253 7.78 -7.32 -11.79
N LEU A 254 7.10 -6.47 -11.02
CA LEU A 254 7.61 -5.83 -9.81
C LEU A 254 6.73 -6.12 -8.60
N PRO A 255 7.31 -6.23 -7.39
CA PRO A 255 6.52 -6.16 -6.16
C PRO A 255 5.76 -4.85 -6.08
N GLY A 256 4.45 -4.90 -5.84
CA GLY A 256 3.65 -3.67 -5.80
C GLY A 256 2.49 -3.73 -4.83
N LYS A 257 2.03 -2.56 -4.37
CA LYS A 257 0.82 -2.40 -3.53
C LYS A 257 -0.06 -1.29 -4.04
N SER A 258 -1.31 -1.64 -4.30
CA SER A 258 -2.35 -0.73 -4.74
C SER A 258 -3.22 -0.23 -3.58
N GLY A 259 -3.77 0.98 -3.73
CA GLY A 259 -4.78 1.57 -2.88
C GLY A 259 -5.91 2.19 -3.69
N VAL A 260 -7.15 2.03 -3.23
CA VAL A 260 -8.34 2.57 -3.93
C VAL A 260 -8.42 4.10 -3.94
N GLY A 261 -7.50 4.79 -3.26
CA GLY A 261 -7.26 6.23 -3.43
C GLY A 261 -6.62 6.59 -4.77
N GLY A 262 -6.18 5.59 -5.56
CA GLY A 262 -5.56 5.77 -6.88
C GLY A 262 -4.02 5.67 -6.88
N GLY A 263 -3.41 5.36 -5.73
CA GLY A 263 -1.97 5.15 -5.62
C GLY A 263 -1.55 3.71 -5.87
N ILE A 264 -0.39 3.52 -6.48
CA ILE A 264 0.34 2.25 -6.55
C ILE A 264 1.79 2.51 -6.18
N VAL A 265 2.30 1.81 -5.17
CA VAL A 265 3.74 1.74 -4.91
C VAL A 265 4.30 0.47 -5.52
N ALA A 266 5.49 0.54 -6.13
CA ALA A 266 6.21 -0.63 -6.63
C ALA A 266 7.70 -0.51 -6.28
N VAL A 267 8.40 -1.64 -6.31
CA VAL A 267 9.80 -1.75 -5.87
C VAL A 267 10.64 -2.42 -6.95
N VAL A 268 11.75 -1.80 -7.29
CA VAL A 268 12.84 -2.42 -8.04
C VAL A 268 13.99 -2.72 -7.06
N PRO A 269 14.09 -3.97 -6.56
CA PRO A 269 15.08 -4.32 -5.54
C PRO A 269 16.50 -3.95 -5.95
N GLY A 270 17.25 -3.34 -5.03
CA GLY A 270 18.61 -2.87 -5.25
C GLY A 270 18.74 -1.57 -6.07
N ARG A 271 17.61 -0.93 -6.44
CA ARG A 271 17.63 0.26 -7.30
C ARG A 271 16.77 1.41 -6.82
N PHE A 272 15.45 1.25 -6.79
CA PHE A 272 14.53 2.32 -6.36
C PHE A 272 13.15 1.80 -5.98
N SER A 273 12.41 2.62 -5.26
CA SER A 273 10.97 2.53 -5.12
C SER A 273 10.29 3.57 -6.01
N ILE A 274 9.07 3.29 -6.40
CA ILE A 274 8.25 4.16 -7.25
C ILE A 274 6.84 4.25 -6.68
N CYS A 275 6.25 5.45 -6.76
CA CYS A 275 4.83 5.65 -6.55
C CYS A 275 4.21 6.32 -7.78
N VAL A 276 3.08 5.80 -8.22
CA VAL A 276 2.22 6.40 -9.25
C VAL A 276 0.87 6.70 -8.63
N PHE A 277 0.32 7.86 -8.92
CA PHE A 277 -1.01 8.29 -8.50
C PHE A 277 -1.84 8.71 -9.71
N SER A 278 -3.01 8.09 -9.84
CA SER A 278 -4.12 8.56 -10.66
C SER A 278 -5.41 7.98 -10.09
N PRO A 279 -6.40 8.81 -9.71
CA PRO A 279 -7.53 8.36 -8.90
C PRO A 279 -8.58 7.54 -9.67
N ALA A 280 -8.55 7.56 -11.02
CA ALA A 280 -9.46 6.75 -11.83
C ALA A 280 -9.02 5.28 -11.83
N LEU A 281 -9.90 4.41 -11.31
CA LEU A 281 -9.64 2.98 -11.10
C LEU A 281 -10.21 2.13 -12.24
N ASN A 282 -9.61 0.98 -12.46
CA ASN A 282 -10.17 -0.08 -13.30
C ASN A 282 -11.24 -0.88 -12.53
N SER A 283 -11.84 -1.88 -13.18
CA SER A 283 -12.93 -2.70 -12.62
C SER A 283 -12.55 -3.49 -11.36
N VAL A 284 -11.26 -3.65 -11.07
CA VAL A 284 -10.74 -4.44 -9.94
C VAL A 284 -10.29 -3.52 -8.77
N GLY A 285 -10.27 -2.20 -8.98
CA GLY A 285 -9.92 -1.22 -7.97
C GLY A 285 -8.47 -0.74 -8.01
N ASN A 286 -7.70 -1.06 -9.04
CA ASN A 286 -6.35 -0.54 -9.26
C ASN A 286 -6.39 0.73 -10.12
N SER A 287 -5.48 1.67 -9.88
CA SER A 287 -5.31 2.84 -10.73
C SER A 287 -5.11 2.44 -12.19
N GLN A 288 -6.03 2.85 -13.08
CA GLN A 288 -5.99 2.52 -14.50
C GLN A 288 -4.70 3.04 -15.15
N LEU A 289 -4.41 4.33 -14.97
CA LEU A 289 -3.19 4.95 -15.50
C LEU A 289 -1.95 4.51 -14.75
N GLY A 290 -2.06 4.25 -13.45
CA GLY A 290 -0.95 3.75 -12.65
C GLY A 290 -0.42 2.41 -13.16
N VAL A 291 -1.31 1.48 -13.52
CA VAL A 291 -0.92 0.20 -14.12
C VAL A 291 -0.30 0.42 -15.51
N ALA A 292 -0.87 1.29 -16.35
CA ALA A 292 -0.33 1.61 -17.68
C ALA A 292 1.07 2.21 -17.59
N ALA A 293 1.27 3.20 -16.70
CA ALA A 293 2.57 3.85 -16.49
C ALA A 293 3.64 2.86 -15.99
N LEU A 294 3.29 1.97 -15.06
CA LEU A 294 4.22 0.96 -14.55
C LEU A 294 4.53 -0.11 -15.60
N THR A 295 3.59 -0.44 -16.48
CA THR A 295 3.83 -1.33 -17.63
C THR A 295 4.82 -0.68 -18.60
N SER A 296 4.58 0.57 -19.00
CA SER A 296 5.50 1.33 -19.87
C SER A 296 6.89 1.47 -19.25
N LEU A 297 6.96 1.75 -17.94
CA LEU A 297 8.23 1.77 -17.22
C LEU A 297 8.98 0.44 -17.34
N SER A 298 8.29 -0.68 -17.00
CA SER A 298 8.90 -2.01 -17.03
C SER A 298 9.45 -2.39 -18.40
N GLU A 299 8.71 -2.09 -19.47
CA GLU A 299 9.15 -2.33 -20.85
C GLU A 299 10.41 -1.54 -21.23
N ARG A 300 10.53 -0.29 -20.75
CA ARG A 300 11.65 0.61 -21.08
C ARG A 300 12.91 0.30 -20.28
N ILE A 301 12.79 -0.07 -19.01
CA ILE A 301 13.96 -0.28 -18.14
C ILE A 301 14.44 -1.74 -18.13
N ASN A 302 13.64 -2.68 -18.61
CA ASN A 302 13.91 -4.13 -18.62
C ASN A 302 14.37 -4.66 -17.23
N TRP A 303 13.76 -4.15 -16.14
CA TRP A 303 14.02 -4.59 -14.77
C TRP A 303 12.79 -5.26 -14.20
N SER A 304 12.94 -6.52 -13.84
CA SER A 304 11.92 -7.37 -13.27
C SER A 304 12.54 -8.22 -12.16
N ILE A 305 11.71 -8.74 -11.29
CA ILE A 305 12.14 -9.76 -10.31
C ILE A 305 12.09 -11.19 -10.88
N TYR A 306 11.63 -11.33 -12.12
CA TYR A 306 11.52 -12.60 -12.84
C TYR A 306 12.59 -12.76 -13.91
#